data_803cd4f77961df53c280b5a13b48d754
#
_entry.id   803cd4f77961df53c280b5a13b48d754
#
_cell.length_a   1.000
_cell.length_b   1.000
_cell.length_c   1.000
_cell.angle_alpha   90.00
_cell.angle_beta   90.00
_cell.angle_gamma   90.00
#
_symmetry.space_group_name_H-M   'P 1'
#
loop_
_entity.id
_entity.type
_entity.pdbx_description
1 polymer ?
#
loop_
_entity_poly.entity_id
_entity_poly.type
_entity_poly.pdbx_seq_one_letter_code
_entity_poly.pdbx_strand_id
1 'polypeptide(L)'
;MPENRMSRLSNQYHDWARSHPTAAVDFRTAIEDLLNDAGIIFDRVSTRVKTWPSLKAKAKKRGENGDFVYPQPWDEIHDVMGVRVTLYHSTAIPEALDVFGESFKVERSVDKAAETRISGGFGYGSHHLVLTVTEDSAAAMEELAAYVGWTFEVQIRTVLQHAWAEFEHDIRYKQGPNPPSPEVDRLFTCLLYTSDAADE
;
A
#
# COMPACT_ATOMS: atom_id res chain seq x y z
N MET A 1 0.23 -34.14 14.64
CA MET A 1 -0.30 -32.94 15.34
C MET A 1 -0.69 -31.93 14.29
N PRO A 2 -1.84 -31.25 14.38
CA PRO A 2 -2.17 -30.20 13.41
C PRO A 2 -1.10 -29.12 13.49
N GLU A 3 -0.59 -28.73 12.32
CA GLU A 3 0.42 -27.67 12.21
C GLU A 3 -0.11 -26.38 12.82
N ASN A 4 0.68 -25.74 13.70
CA ASN A 4 0.28 -24.47 14.31
C ASN A 4 0.13 -23.42 13.22
N ARG A 5 -0.97 -22.62 13.28
CA ARG A 5 -1.30 -21.52 12.36
C ARG A 5 -0.08 -20.65 12.00
N MET A 6 0.77 -20.32 12.99
CA MET A 6 1.97 -19.50 12.77
C MET A 6 3.09 -20.26 12.06
N SER A 7 3.22 -21.56 12.28
CA SER A 7 4.19 -22.41 11.57
C SER A 7 3.80 -22.52 10.10
N ARG A 8 2.51 -22.75 9.80
CA ARG A 8 2.01 -22.77 8.42
C ARG A 8 2.26 -21.46 7.71
N LEU A 9 1.92 -20.32 8.34
CA LEU A 9 2.20 -18.99 7.78
C LEU A 9 3.69 -18.79 7.50
N SER A 10 4.57 -19.24 8.43
CA SER A 10 6.02 -19.14 8.26
C SER A 10 6.51 -19.92 7.05
N ASN A 11 6.04 -21.16 6.89
CA ASN A 11 6.40 -21.99 5.77
C ASN A 11 5.93 -21.37 4.45
N GLN A 12 4.65 -20.97 4.36
CA GLN A 12 4.09 -20.31 3.19
C GLN A 12 4.88 -19.05 2.79
N TYR A 13 5.19 -18.19 3.76
CA TYR A 13 5.97 -16.97 3.51
C TYR A 13 7.38 -17.26 2.99
N HIS A 14 8.11 -18.17 3.65
CA HIS A 14 9.49 -18.46 3.26
C HIS A 14 9.57 -19.24 1.95
N ASP A 15 8.60 -20.09 1.65
CA ASP A 15 8.51 -20.80 0.38
C ASP A 15 8.21 -19.79 -0.75
N TRP A 16 7.25 -18.90 -0.56
CA TRP A 16 6.93 -17.85 -1.52
C TRP A 16 8.13 -16.91 -1.75
N ALA A 17 8.75 -16.39 -0.69
CA ALA A 17 9.88 -15.47 -0.81
C ALA A 17 11.10 -16.15 -1.50
N ARG A 18 11.27 -17.44 -1.34
CA ARG A 18 12.34 -18.21 -1.98
C ARG A 18 12.07 -18.47 -3.45
N SER A 19 10.81 -18.70 -3.82
CA SER A 19 10.41 -18.91 -5.22
C SER A 19 10.27 -17.61 -6.01
N HIS A 20 10.17 -16.46 -5.33
CA HIS A 20 10.02 -15.14 -5.99
C HIS A 20 11.06 -14.12 -5.48
N PRO A 21 12.36 -14.38 -5.66
CA PRO A 21 13.41 -13.51 -5.11
C PRO A 21 13.45 -12.12 -5.76
N THR A 22 12.90 -11.96 -6.95
CA THR A 22 12.86 -10.73 -7.74
C THR A 22 11.54 -9.97 -7.63
N ALA A 23 10.56 -10.47 -6.85
CA ALA A 23 9.20 -9.94 -6.79
C ALA A 23 9.13 -8.40 -6.68
N ALA A 24 9.97 -7.79 -5.82
CA ALA A 24 9.96 -6.33 -5.67
C ALA A 24 10.43 -5.60 -6.95
N VAL A 25 11.35 -6.19 -7.70
CA VAL A 25 11.83 -5.62 -8.97
C VAL A 25 10.80 -5.84 -10.07
N ASP A 26 10.28 -7.07 -10.18
CA ASP A 26 9.32 -7.45 -11.22
C ASP A 26 8.06 -6.57 -11.14
N PHE A 27 7.46 -6.43 -9.94
CA PHE A 27 6.31 -5.55 -9.76
C PHE A 27 6.64 -4.07 -10.00
N ARG A 28 7.84 -3.60 -9.63
CA ARG A 28 8.21 -2.22 -9.90
C ARG A 28 8.29 -1.97 -11.41
N THR A 29 9.02 -2.80 -12.15
CA THR A 29 9.18 -2.67 -13.60
C THR A 29 7.82 -2.70 -14.28
N ALA A 30 7.01 -3.71 -14.01
CA ALA A 30 5.68 -3.85 -14.60
C ALA A 30 4.78 -2.63 -14.36
N ILE A 31 4.79 -2.07 -13.14
CA ILE A 31 3.96 -0.91 -12.82
C ILE A 31 4.54 0.39 -13.39
N GLU A 32 5.87 0.57 -13.43
CA GLU A 32 6.50 1.73 -14.09
C GLU A 32 6.18 1.73 -15.59
N ASP A 33 6.29 0.59 -16.25
CA ASP A 33 5.98 0.45 -17.69
C ASP A 33 4.48 0.68 -17.95
N LEU A 34 3.59 0.09 -17.15
CA LEU A 34 2.14 0.30 -17.24
C LEU A 34 1.76 1.79 -17.15
N LEU A 35 2.31 2.52 -16.19
CA LEU A 35 2.03 3.95 -16.01
C LEU A 35 2.62 4.79 -17.15
N ASN A 36 3.83 4.44 -17.64
CA ASN A 36 4.46 5.11 -18.76
C ASN A 36 3.66 4.90 -20.07
N ASP A 37 3.21 3.69 -20.33
CA ASP A 37 2.41 3.35 -21.52
C ASP A 37 1.06 4.09 -21.51
N ALA A 38 0.49 4.29 -20.32
CA ALA A 38 -0.72 5.10 -20.14
C ALA A 38 -0.46 6.61 -20.20
N GLY A 39 0.79 7.07 -20.28
CA GLY A 39 1.14 8.48 -20.29
C GLY A 39 1.03 9.18 -18.92
N ILE A 40 0.91 8.43 -17.84
CA ILE A 40 0.78 8.98 -16.48
C ILE A 40 2.15 9.42 -15.98
N ILE A 41 2.26 10.70 -15.60
CA ILE A 41 3.49 11.26 -15.04
C ILE A 41 3.52 11.01 -13.53
N PHE A 42 4.59 10.34 -13.05
CA PHE A 42 4.78 10.03 -11.64
C PHE A 42 6.18 10.39 -11.14
N ASP A 43 6.32 10.61 -9.83
CA ASP A 43 7.63 10.82 -9.18
C ASP A 43 8.39 9.49 -9.07
N ARG A 44 7.73 8.47 -8.51
CA ARG A 44 8.35 7.14 -8.35
C ARG A 44 7.32 6.04 -8.10
N VAL A 45 7.73 4.83 -8.44
CA VAL A 45 7.12 3.58 -7.97
C VAL A 45 8.07 2.92 -6.98
N SER A 46 7.61 2.65 -5.77
CA SER A 46 8.35 1.95 -4.73
C SER A 46 7.67 0.63 -4.41
N THR A 47 8.44 -0.43 -4.33
CA THR A 47 7.93 -1.78 -4.07
C THR A 47 8.65 -2.40 -2.88
N ARG A 48 7.94 -3.26 -2.15
CA ARG A 48 8.54 -4.02 -1.07
C ARG A 48 7.83 -5.34 -0.84
N VAL A 49 8.59 -6.35 -0.51
CA VAL A 49 8.07 -7.54 0.15
C VAL A 49 8.05 -7.30 1.66
N LYS A 50 6.89 -7.48 2.29
CA LYS A 50 6.73 -7.33 3.74
C LYS A 50 7.65 -8.29 4.47
N THR A 51 8.43 -7.79 5.42
CA THR A 51 9.36 -8.64 6.21
C THR A 51 8.59 -9.64 7.08
N TRP A 52 9.17 -10.81 7.32
CA TRP A 52 8.59 -11.83 8.20
C TRP A 52 8.17 -11.28 9.58
N PRO A 53 8.99 -10.49 10.31
CA PRO A 53 8.58 -9.91 11.59
C PRO A 53 7.31 -9.05 11.47
N SER A 54 7.19 -8.25 10.40
CA SER A 54 6.03 -7.39 10.15
C SER A 54 4.78 -8.19 9.80
N LEU A 55 4.91 -9.22 8.95
CA LEU A 55 3.82 -10.13 8.62
C LEU A 55 3.33 -10.87 9.87
N LYS A 56 4.26 -11.41 10.66
CA LYS A 56 3.98 -12.08 11.92
C LYS A 56 3.26 -11.20 12.93
N ALA A 57 3.67 -9.92 13.04
CA ALA A 57 3.03 -8.95 13.92
C ALA A 57 1.58 -8.65 13.45
N LYS A 58 1.38 -8.44 12.14
CA LYS A 58 0.06 -8.21 11.55
C LYS A 58 -0.86 -9.41 11.75
N ALA A 59 -0.38 -10.62 11.51
CA ALA A 59 -1.13 -11.86 11.70
C ALA A 59 -1.59 -12.12 13.15
N LYS A 60 -0.89 -11.55 14.14
CA LYS A 60 -1.24 -11.67 15.56
C LYS A 60 -2.29 -10.67 16.03
N LYS A 61 -2.69 -9.71 15.20
CA LYS A 61 -3.69 -8.70 15.60
C LYS A 61 -5.01 -9.37 15.98
N ARG A 62 -5.58 -8.86 17.06
CA ARG A 62 -6.90 -9.28 17.55
C ARG A 62 -7.88 -8.13 17.45
N GLY A 63 -9.12 -8.45 17.15
CA GLY A 63 -10.25 -7.52 17.21
C GLY A 63 -10.69 -7.26 18.65
N GLU A 64 -11.69 -6.40 18.81
CA GLU A 64 -12.26 -6.04 20.11
C GLU A 64 -12.87 -7.25 20.85
N ASN A 65 -13.38 -8.22 20.10
CA ASN A 65 -13.92 -9.49 20.62
C ASN A 65 -12.83 -10.51 21.04
N GLY A 66 -11.54 -10.18 20.85
CA GLY A 66 -10.40 -11.05 21.16
C GLY A 66 -10.06 -12.08 20.08
N ASP A 67 -10.86 -12.19 19.01
CA ASP A 67 -10.57 -13.07 17.88
C ASP A 67 -9.46 -12.52 16.99
N PHE A 68 -8.84 -13.38 16.21
CA PHE A 68 -7.86 -12.93 15.22
C PHE A 68 -8.53 -12.12 14.12
N VAL A 69 -7.97 -10.95 13.80
CA VAL A 69 -8.41 -10.11 12.66
C VAL A 69 -8.20 -10.86 11.33
N TYR A 70 -7.19 -11.71 11.28
CA TYR A 70 -6.84 -12.53 10.11
C TYR A 70 -6.80 -14.00 10.52
N PRO A 71 -7.93 -14.73 10.54
CA PRO A 71 -7.98 -16.15 10.84
C PRO A 71 -7.10 -17.00 9.92
N GLN A 72 -7.07 -16.67 8.62
CA GLN A 72 -6.22 -17.30 7.59
C GLN A 72 -5.25 -16.25 7.02
N PRO A 73 -4.16 -15.91 7.76
CA PRO A 73 -3.37 -14.72 7.48
C PRO A 73 -2.65 -14.73 6.12
N TRP A 74 -2.39 -15.89 5.53
CA TRP A 74 -1.76 -15.96 4.21
C TRP A 74 -2.72 -15.53 3.10
N ASP A 75 -3.99 -15.86 3.23
CA ASP A 75 -5.03 -15.57 2.25
C ASP A 75 -5.67 -14.18 2.46
N GLU A 76 -5.57 -13.64 3.70
CA GLU A 76 -6.26 -12.40 4.10
C GLU A 76 -5.33 -11.18 4.21
N ILE A 77 -4.01 -11.38 4.25
CA ILE A 77 -3.03 -10.29 4.33
C ILE A 77 -2.47 -10.03 2.94
N HIS A 78 -3.07 -9.10 2.21
CA HIS A 78 -2.74 -8.81 0.81
C HIS A 78 -1.52 -7.90 0.62
N ASP A 79 -0.99 -7.29 1.69
CA ASP A 79 0.18 -6.41 1.64
C ASP A 79 1.51 -7.14 1.88
N VAL A 80 1.56 -8.45 1.60
CA VAL A 80 2.82 -9.21 1.53
C VAL A 80 3.69 -8.63 0.43
N MET A 81 3.10 -8.39 -0.76
CA MET A 81 3.67 -7.55 -1.80
C MET A 81 2.98 -6.19 -1.77
N GLY A 82 3.73 -5.13 -1.54
CA GLY A 82 3.24 -3.77 -1.50
C GLY A 82 3.90 -2.90 -2.57
N VAL A 83 3.08 -2.17 -3.30
CA VAL A 83 3.47 -1.17 -4.30
C VAL A 83 3.01 0.20 -3.81
N ARG A 84 3.83 1.21 -4.00
CA ARG A 84 3.49 2.61 -3.75
C ARG A 84 3.79 3.42 -4.98
N VAL A 85 2.76 4.06 -5.52
CA VAL A 85 2.84 5.02 -6.62
C VAL A 85 2.76 6.43 -6.04
N THR A 86 3.75 7.25 -6.33
CA THR A 86 3.78 8.67 -5.94
C THR A 86 3.60 9.51 -7.19
N LEU A 87 2.48 10.23 -7.28
CA LEU A 87 2.11 11.10 -8.39
C LEU A 87 2.45 12.56 -8.04
N TYR A 88 2.65 13.40 -9.04
CA TYR A 88 2.89 14.82 -8.80
C TYR A 88 1.62 15.57 -8.39
N HIS A 89 0.47 15.21 -8.99
CA HIS A 89 -0.81 15.91 -8.80
C HIS A 89 -1.94 14.93 -8.49
N SER A 90 -2.91 15.36 -7.70
CA SER A 90 -4.10 14.58 -7.35
C SER A 90 -5.02 14.33 -8.54
N THR A 91 -5.01 15.21 -9.54
CA THR A 91 -5.78 15.06 -10.78
C THR A 91 -5.40 13.82 -11.59
N ALA A 92 -4.19 13.27 -11.40
CA ALA A 92 -3.75 12.03 -12.02
C ALA A 92 -4.20 10.76 -11.25
N ILE A 93 -4.74 10.90 -10.03
CA ILE A 93 -5.18 9.74 -9.23
C ILE A 93 -6.32 8.97 -9.90
N PRO A 94 -7.42 9.62 -10.38
CA PRO A 94 -8.49 8.92 -11.06
C PRO A 94 -7.99 8.14 -12.29
N GLU A 95 -7.16 8.74 -13.12
CA GLU A 95 -6.59 8.11 -14.30
C GLU A 95 -5.72 6.89 -13.93
N ALA A 96 -4.90 7.00 -12.90
CA ALA A 96 -4.13 5.86 -12.40
C ALA A 96 -5.03 4.74 -11.86
N LEU A 97 -6.13 5.08 -11.17
CA LEU A 97 -7.12 4.09 -10.71
C LEU A 97 -7.77 3.34 -11.86
N ASP A 98 -8.14 4.04 -12.94
CA ASP A 98 -8.73 3.45 -14.14
C ASP A 98 -7.74 2.50 -14.81
N VAL A 99 -6.48 2.90 -14.99
CA VAL A 99 -5.40 2.06 -15.56
C VAL A 99 -5.19 0.79 -14.74
N PHE A 100 -5.15 0.89 -13.41
CA PHE A 100 -5.06 -0.29 -12.55
C PHE A 100 -6.30 -1.18 -12.63
N GLY A 101 -7.49 -0.58 -12.74
CA GLY A 101 -8.76 -1.30 -12.86
C GLY A 101 -8.91 -2.06 -14.17
N GLU A 102 -8.33 -1.54 -15.27
CA GLU A 102 -8.32 -2.18 -16.58
C GLU A 102 -7.27 -3.31 -16.67
N SER A 103 -6.15 -3.16 -15.96
CA SER A 103 -5.00 -4.07 -16.05
C SER A 103 -5.04 -5.22 -15.05
N PHE A 104 -5.76 -5.08 -13.94
CA PHE A 104 -5.82 -6.06 -12.85
C PHE A 104 -7.24 -6.28 -12.36
N LYS A 105 -7.49 -7.42 -11.72
CA LYS A 105 -8.74 -7.61 -11.01
C LYS A 105 -8.72 -6.83 -9.69
N VAL A 106 -9.65 -5.88 -9.53
CA VAL A 106 -9.80 -5.11 -8.31
C VAL A 106 -10.60 -5.91 -7.27
N GLU A 107 -9.96 -6.30 -6.17
CA GLU A 107 -10.62 -6.95 -5.05
C GLU A 107 -11.18 -5.93 -4.05
N ARG A 108 -10.47 -4.80 -3.89
CA ARG A 108 -10.86 -3.74 -2.97
C ARG A 108 -10.27 -2.40 -3.41
N SER A 109 -11.06 -1.34 -3.26
CA SER A 109 -10.63 0.05 -3.48
C SER A 109 -11.12 0.90 -2.30
N VAL A 110 -10.21 1.65 -1.67
CA VAL A 110 -10.51 2.47 -0.49
C VAL A 110 -9.79 3.80 -0.58
N ASP A 111 -10.56 4.88 -0.56
CA ASP A 111 -10.03 6.24 -0.39
C ASP A 111 -9.86 6.55 1.11
N LYS A 112 -8.62 6.49 1.57
CA LYS A 112 -8.27 6.80 2.96
C LYS A 112 -8.41 8.29 3.29
N ALA A 113 -8.27 9.17 2.31
CA ALA A 113 -8.51 10.61 2.50
C ALA A 113 -9.99 10.88 2.82
N ALA A 114 -10.90 10.27 2.06
CA ALA A 114 -12.33 10.39 2.32
C ALA A 114 -12.72 9.81 3.69
N GLU A 115 -12.20 8.63 4.07
CA GLU A 115 -12.44 8.05 5.40
C GLU A 115 -12.00 8.97 6.54
N THR A 116 -10.85 9.62 6.40
CA THR A 116 -10.29 10.52 7.41
C THR A 116 -11.10 11.82 7.52
N ARG A 117 -11.56 12.40 6.40
CA ARG A 117 -12.44 13.59 6.38
C ARG A 117 -13.79 13.30 7.07
N ILE A 118 -14.38 12.14 6.82
CA ILE A 118 -15.66 11.74 7.45
C ILE A 118 -15.51 11.59 8.97
N SER A 119 -14.37 11.13 9.46
CA SER A 119 -14.10 11.00 10.90
C SER A 119 -13.78 12.33 11.59
N GLY A 120 -13.79 13.46 10.86
CA GLY A 120 -13.45 14.79 11.40
C GLY A 120 -11.97 14.97 11.70
N GLY A 121 -11.13 14.06 11.25
CA GLY A 121 -9.67 14.13 11.38
C GLY A 121 -9.04 14.83 10.18
N PHE A 122 -7.98 15.58 10.45
CA PHE A 122 -7.03 15.96 9.42
C PHE A 122 -6.01 14.85 9.30
N GLY A 123 -5.83 14.28 8.12
CA GLY A 123 -4.95 13.14 8.01
C GLY A 123 -4.62 12.72 6.61
N TYR A 124 -3.82 11.72 6.60
CA TYR A 124 -3.21 11.00 5.51
C TYR A 124 -4.15 10.72 4.34
N GLY A 125 -3.86 11.35 3.20
CA GLY A 125 -4.50 11.06 1.93
C GLY A 125 -3.73 9.96 1.19
N SER A 126 -4.39 8.84 0.89
CA SER A 126 -3.91 7.88 -0.09
C SER A 126 -5.06 7.02 -0.56
N HIS A 127 -5.01 6.59 -1.80
CA HIS A 127 -5.92 5.59 -2.32
C HIS A 127 -5.27 4.20 -2.19
N HIS A 128 -5.99 3.24 -1.61
CA HIS A 128 -5.52 1.88 -1.42
C HIS A 128 -6.30 0.94 -2.31
N LEU A 129 -5.60 0.23 -3.18
CA LEU A 129 -6.13 -0.84 -4.00
C LEU A 129 -5.58 -2.19 -3.50
N VAL A 130 -6.44 -3.19 -3.48
CA VAL A 130 -6.04 -4.60 -3.41
C VAL A 130 -6.35 -5.20 -4.77
N LEU A 131 -5.32 -5.66 -5.44
CA LEU A 131 -5.37 -6.13 -6.82
C LEU A 131 -4.89 -7.58 -6.92
N THR A 132 -5.47 -8.33 -7.86
CA THR A 132 -5.03 -9.68 -8.20
C THR A 132 -4.47 -9.69 -9.62
N VAL A 133 -3.29 -10.28 -9.81
CA VAL A 133 -2.70 -10.52 -11.13
C VAL A 133 -3.52 -11.58 -11.85
N THR A 134 -4.08 -11.24 -13.01
CA THR A 134 -4.84 -12.17 -13.88
C THR A 134 -3.94 -12.77 -14.95
N GLU A 135 -4.45 -13.73 -15.71
CA GLU A 135 -3.74 -14.23 -16.89
C GLU A 135 -3.56 -13.14 -17.94
N ASP A 136 -4.56 -12.25 -18.10
CA ASP A 136 -4.49 -11.11 -19.01
C ASP A 136 -3.44 -10.10 -18.55
N SER A 137 -3.36 -9.82 -17.24
CA SER A 137 -2.30 -8.99 -16.66
C SER A 137 -0.91 -9.54 -16.97
N ALA A 138 -0.73 -10.85 -16.78
CA ALA A 138 0.53 -11.55 -17.03
C ALA A 138 0.87 -11.64 -18.53
N ALA A 139 -0.12 -11.70 -19.39
CA ALA A 139 0.09 -11.68 -20.85
C ALA A 139 0.52 -10.29 -21.35
N ALA A 140 0.06 -9.22 -20.70
CA ALA A 140 0.44 -7.84 -21.01
C ALA A 140 1.78 -7.43 -20.37
N MET A 141 2.12 -8.01 -19.20
CA MET A 141 3.31 -7.68 -18.40
C MET A 141 4.07 -8.97 -18.08
N GLU A 142 5.09 -9.30 -18.89
CA GLU A 142 5.85 -10.57 -18.80
C GLU A 142 6.48 -10.78 -17.40
N GLU A 143 6.90 -9.71 -16.75
CA GLU A 143 7.47 -9.73 -15.40
C GLU A 143 6.50 -10.31 -14.37
N LEU A 144 5.19 -10.22 -14.62
CA LEU A 144 4.15 -10.72 -13.71
C LEU A 144 3.68 -12.15 -14.01
N ALA A 145 4.26 -12.82 -14.99
CA ALA A 145 3.85 -14.19 -15.37
C ALA A 145 3.93 -15.21 -14.24
N ALA A 146 4.93 -15.06 -13.35
CA ALA A 146 5.10 -15.94 -12.18
C ALA A 146 4.10 -15.66 -11.04
N TYR A 147 3.30 -14.60 -11.13
CA TYR A 147 2.44 -14.09 -10.05
C TYR A 147 0.94 -14.21 -10.36
N VAL A 148 0.54 -14.95 -11.39
CA VAL A 148 -0.89 -15.18 -11.71
C VAL A 148 -1.63 -15.71 -10.49
N GLY A 149 -2.76 -15.07 -10.15
CA GLY A 149 -3.55 -15.37 -8.95
C GLY A 149 -3.01 -14.74 -7.66
N TRP A 150 -1.84 -14.08 -7.70
CA TRP A 150 -1.29 -13.40 -6.53
C TRP A 150 -1.98 -12.06 -6.29
N THR A 151 -2.28 -11.79 -5.00
CA THR A 151 -2.91 -10.54 -4.56
C THR A 151 -1.87 -9.62 -3.93
N PHE A 152 -1.89 -8.34 -4.30
CA PHE A 152 -0.97 -7.32 -3.80
C PHE A 152 -1.69 -6.00 -3.49
N GLU A 153 -1.07 -5.17 -2.65
CA GLU A 153 -1.61 -3.85 -2.30
C GLU A 153 -0.90 -2.75 -3.07
N VAL A 154 -1.66 -1.84 -3.69
CA VAL A 154 -1.16 -0.59 -4.27
C VAL A 154 -1.63 0.59 -3.45
N GLN A 155 -0.72 1.48 -3.09
CA GLN A 155 -0.99 2.77 -2.44
C GLN A 155 -0.66 3.87 -3.43
N ILE A 156 -1.66 4.65 -3.83
CA ILE A 156 -1.51 5.80 -4.72
C ILE A 156 -1.65 7.08 -3.89
N ARG A 157 -0.70 7.99 -4.02
CA ARG A 157 -0.67 9.26 -3.32
C ARG A 157 0.12 10.31 -4.08
N THR A 158 -0.10 11.57 -3.77
CA THR A 158 0.74 12.66 -4.31
C THR A 158 2.06 12.77 -3.55
N VAL A 159 3.02 13.52 -4.13
CA VAL A 159 4.30 13.85 -3.48
C VAL A 159 4.06 14.57 -2.16
N LEU A 160 3.09 15.48 -2.10
CA LEU A 160 2.75 16.22 -0.87
C LEU A 160 2.14 15.31 0.19
N GLN A 161 1.20 14.43 -0.19
CA GLN A 161 0.64 13.42 0.71
C GLN A 161 1.71 12.44 1.20
N HIS A 162 2.68 12.10 0.33
CA HIS A 162 3.81 11.27 0.72
C HIS A 162 4.70 11.97 1.76
N ALA A 163 5.12 13.19 1.50
CA ALA A 163 5.94 13.98 2.41
C ALA A 163 5.27 14.14 3.78
N TRP A 164 3.96 14.43 3.78
CA TRP A 164 3.19 14.55 5.02
C TRP A 164 3.18 13.23 5.81
N ALA A 165 2.94 12.10 5.16
CA ALA A 165 2.87 10.79 5.82
C ALA A 165 4.22 10.37 6.44
N GLU A 166 5.34 10.61 5.73
CA GLU A 166 6.68 10.32 6.24
C GLU A 166 7.01 11.23 7.45
N PHE A 167 6.63 12.52 7.35
CA PHE A 167 6.85 13.47 8.42
C PHE A 167 6.01 13.14 9.67
N GLU A 168 4.72 12.80 9.51
CA GLU A 168 3.86 12.37 10.62
C GLU A 168 4.39 11.11 11.30
N HIS A 169 4.79 10.12 10.51
CA HIS A 169 5.35 8.87 11.03
C HIS A 169 6.62 9.11 11.84
N ASP A 170 7.53 9.96 11.35
CA ASP A 170 8.82 10.18 12.00
C ASP A 170 8.72 11.12 13.23
N ILE A 171 7.85 12.10 13.20
CA ILE A 171 7.74 13.09 14.26
C ILE A 171 6.69 12.70 15.31
N ARG A 172 5.51 12.20 14.93
CA ARG A 172 4.47 11.80 15.89
C ARG A 172 4.69 10.42 16.49
N TYR A 173 5.16 9.46 15.70
CA TYR A 173 5.21 8.06 16.14
C TYR A 173 6.53 7.69 16.83
N LYS A 174 7.67 8.30 16.43
CA LYS A 174 8.99 7.99 16.99
C LYS A 174 9.36 8.80 18.24
N GLN A 175 8.67 9.89 18.56
CA GLN A 175 9.00 10.74 19.70
C GLN A 175 8.46 10.24 21.06
N GLY A 176 7.76 9.10 21.11
CA GLY A 176 7.26 8.55 22.38
C GLY A 176 6.07 9.32 22.98
N PRO A 177 5.84 9.27 24.29
CA PRO A 177 4.62 9.78 24.93
C PRO A 177 4.50 11.31 25.00
N ASN A 178 5.48 12.06 24.53
CA ASN A 178 5.40 13.53 24.51
C ASN A 178 4.69 14.00 23.25
N PRO A 179 3.59 14.77 23.35
CA PRO A 179 2.96 15.38 22.18
C PRO A 179 3.93 16.32 21.48
N PRO A 180 3.85 16.45 20.14
CA PRO A 180 4.62 17.44 19.40
C PRO A 180 4.32 18.85 19.91
N SER A 181 5.28 19.78 19.78
CA SER A 181 5.05 21.16 20.19
C SER A 181 3.93 21.81 19.38
N PRO A 182 3.23 22.81 19.93
CA PRO A 182 2.19 23.53 19.18
C PRO A 182 2.69 24.15 17.88
N GLU A 183 3.98 24.43 17.76
CA GLU A 183 4.60 24.94 16.53
C GLU A 183 4.70 23.84 15.48
N VAL A 184 5.03 22.62 15.87
CA VAL A 184 5.07 21.45 15.01
C VAL A 184 3.64 21.12 14.52
N ASP A 185 2.63 21.13 15.38
CA ASP A 185 1.22 20.94 15.01
C ASP A 185 0.72 22.00 14.03
N ARG A 186 1.13 23.26 14.17
CA ARG A 186 0.83 24.32 13.21
C ARG A 186 1.46 24.07 11.85
N LEU A 187 2.72 23.65 11.79
CA LEU A 187 3.41 23.30 10.55
C LEU A 187 2.71 22.12 9.85
N PHE A 188 2.27 21.11 10.58
CA PHE A 188 1.47 20.02 10.04
C PHE A 188 0.15 20.51 9.43
N THR A 189 -0.55 21.37 10.14
CA THR A 189 -1.80 21.96 9.67
C THR A 189 -1.58 22.78 8.40
N CYS A 190 -0.53 23.61 8.36
CA CYS A 190 -0.18 24.37 7.15
C CYS A 190 0.15 23.47 5.95
N LEU A 191 0.92 22.40 6.15
CA LEU A 191 1.26 21.44 5.09
C LEU A 191 0.01 20.74 4.54
N LEU A 192 -0.96 20.39 5.39
CA LEU A 192 -2.25 19.82 4.97
C LEU A 192 -3.06 20.81 4.12
N TYR A 193 -3.21 22.04 4.56
CA TYR A 193 -3.92 23.06 3.81
C TYR A 193 -3.25 23.38 2.47
N THR A 194 -1.91 23.37 2.43
CA THR A 194 -1.15 23.59 1.18
C THR A 194 -1.31 22.38 0.23
N SER A 195 -1.40 21.19 0.76
CA SER A 195 -1.66 19.97 -0.03
C SER A 195 -3.06 19.99 -0.64
N ASP A 196 -4.10 20.31 0.15
CA ASP A 196 -5.49 20.41 -0.34
C ASP A 196 -5.64 21.54 -1.37
N ALA A 197 -5.04 22.71 -1.13
CA ALA A 197 -5.11 23.85 -2.04
C ALA A 197 -4.29 23.69 -3.34
N ALA A 198 -3.27 22.82 -3.34
CA ALA A 198 -2.50 22.51 -4.55
C ALA A 198 -3.17 21.41 -5.40
N ASP A 199 -4.17 20.74 -4.82
CA ASP A 199 -4.93 19.66 -5.41
C ASP A 199 -6.30 20.14 -5.98
N GLU A 200 -6.71 21.40 -5.74
CA GLU A 200 -7.84 22.08 -6.39
C GLU A 200 -7.40 22.84 -7.66
#